data_06ca4767d3a3c2746aff5ddcffe06491
#
_entry.id   06ca4767d3a3c2746aff5ddcffe06491
#
_cell.length_a   1.000
_cell.length_b   1.000
_cell.length_c   1.000
_cell.angle_alpha   90.00
_cell.angle_beta   90.00
_cell.angle_gamma   90.00
#
_symmetry.space_group_name_H-M   'P 1'
#
loop_
_entity.id
_entity.type
_entity.pdbx_description
1 polymer ?
#
loop_
_entity_poly.entity_id
_entity_poly.type
_entity_poly.pdbx_seq_one_letter_code
_entity_poly.pdbx_strand_id
1 'polypeptide(L)'
;ANYEDCIRVNRISEQTGVPCFVAYYRRYLPYFNKVRDIIAADGIGKVLTVQLQFAVPPRDLDYNASSLKPWRLQPDISGGGYFYDLAPHQLDLLQELFGTIVRAHGYPTNREHLYQAEDTISAAFIFDSGISGSASWCFVGHESYRADRITAIGDKGILSFSVYNYDPIELVNNSGAKSFIVPNPPYVQLPIITSVNHHIQCLGKC
;
A
#
# COMPACT_ATOMS: atom_id res chain seq x y z
N ALA A 1 -8.42 -11.01 -8.75
CA ALA A 1 -9.55 -11.17 -7.81
C ALA A 1 -10.32 -9.85 -7.71
N ASN A 2 -11.63 -9.90 -7.74
CA ASN A 2 -12.53 -8.77 -7.53
C ASN A 2 -13.18 -8.86 -6.12
N TYR A 3 -14.07 -7.94 -5.81
CA TYR A 3 -14.76 -7.90 -4.51
C TYR A 3 -15.58 -9.17 -4.25
N GLU A 4 -16.31 -9.67 -5.26
CA GLU A 4 -17.12 -10.88 -5.18
C GLU A 4 -16.27 -12.13 -4.91
N ASP A 5 -15.08 -12.21 -5.53
CA ASP A 5 -14.12 -13.29 -5.28
C ASP A 5 -13.63 -13.26 -3.83
N CYS A 6 -13.35 -12.07 -3.28
CA CYS A 6 -12.94 -11.93 -1.89
C CYS A 6 -14.04 -12.38 -0.92
N ILE A 7 -15.29 -11.99 -1.16
CA ILE A 7 -16.46 -12.44 -0.37
C ILE A 7 -16.60 -13.96 -0.44
N ARG A 8 -16.43 -14.55 -1.64
CA ARG A 8 -16.51 -16.01 -1.81
C ARG A 8 -15.41 -16.75 -1.04
N VAL A 9 -14.17 -16.26 -1.09
CA VAL A 9 -13.04 -16.83 -0.34
C VAL A 9 -13.29 -16.76 1.16
N ASN A 10 -13.72 -15.62 1.68
CA ASN A 10 -14.06 -15.45 3.10
C ASN A 10 -15.14 -16.44 3.54
N ARG A 11 -16.22 -16.57 2.76
CA ARG A 11 -17.31 -17.52 3.05
C ARG A 11 -16.81 -18.97 3.10
N ILE A 12 -15.96 -19.36 2.14
CA ILE A 12 -15.38 -20.72 2.12
C ILE A 12 -14.49 -20.93 3.35
N SER A 13 -13.66 -19.97 3.71
CA SER A 13 -12.82 -20.01 4.91
C SER A 13 -13.67 -20.22 6.17
N GLU A 14 -14.74 -19.46 6.34
CA GLU A 14 -15.67 -19.59 7.46
C GLU A 14 -16.37 -20.96 7.49
N GLN A 15 -16.86 -21.44 6.33
CA GLN A 15 -17.56 -22.72 6.23
C GLN A 15 -16.69 -23.94 6.49
N THR A 16 -15.43 -23.87 6.09
CA THR A 16 -14.48 -24.97 6.21
C THR A 16 -13.65 -24.94 7.49
N GLY A 17 -13.62 -23.80 8.19
CA GLY A 17 -12.73 -23.55 9.31
C GLY A 17 -11.24 -23.45 8.91
N VAL A 18 -10.96 -23.40 7.59
CA VAL A 18 -9.59 -23.25 7.09
C VAL A 18 -9.25 -21.75 7.01
N PRO A 19 -8.27 -21.25 7.78
CA PRO A 19 -7.93 -19.84 7.78
C PRO A 19 -7.34 -19.39 6.45
N CYS A 20 -7.75 -18.20 5.97
CA CYS A 20 -7.21 -17.55 4.79
C CYS A 20 -6.40 -16.33 5.23
N PHE A 21 -5.15 -16.21 4.76
CA PHE A 21 -4.27 -15.08 5.07
C PHE A 21 -3.90 -14.33 3.80
N VAL A 22 -4.06 -13.01 3.82
CA VAL A 22 -3.58 -12.14 2.75
C VAL A 22 -2.16 -11.69 3.08
N ALA A 23 -1.24 -11.84 2.12
CA ALA A 23 0.20 -11.61 2.33
C ALA A 23 0.56 -10.12 2.32
N TYR A 24 -0.07 -9.31 3.17
CA TYR A 24 0.29 -7.91 3.39
C TYR A 24 1.51 -7.81 4.32
N TYR A 25 2.63 -8.40 3.89
CA TYR A 25 3.85 -8.59 4.68
C TYR A 25 4.49 -7.28 5.17
N ARG A 26 4.21 -6.16 4.51
CA ARG A 26 4.76 -4.85 4.90
C ARG A 26 4.37 -4.43 6.30
N ARG A 27 3.18 -4.81 6.77
CA ARG A 27 2.73 -4.55 8.15
C ARG A 27 3.73 -5.02 9.22
N TYR A 28 4.53 -6.04 8.91
CA TYR A 28 5.43 -6.71 9.85
C TYR A 28 6.89 -6.27 9.71
N LEU A 29 7.20 -5.39 8.76
CA LEU A 29 8.57 -4.94 8.53
C LEU A 29 9.01 -3.93 9.61
N PRO A 30 10.27 -4.01 10.08
CA PRO A 30 10.83 -3.05 11.03
C PRO A 30 10.67 -1.59 10.59
N TYR A 31 10.75 -1.34 9.29
CA TYR A 31 10.53 -0.02 8.71
C TYR A 31 9.15 0.55 9.07
N PHE A 32 8.07 -0.21 8.86
CA PHE A 32 6.72 0.26 9.18
C PHE A 32 6.40 0.18 10.67
N ASN A 33 7.06 -0.70 11.44
CA ASN A 33 7.02 -0.64 12.89
C ASN A 33 7.54 0.71 13.38
N LYS A 34 8.66 1.20 12.82
CA LYS A 34 9.21 2.52 13.16
C LYS A 34 8.24 3.66 12.82
N VAL A 35 7.54 3.60 11.67
CA VAL A 35 6.49 4.58 11.32
C VAL A 35 5.38 4.58 12.39
N ARG A 36 4.88 3.40 12.77
CA ARG A 36 3.87 3.25 13.85
C ARG A 36 4.35 3.84 15.16
N ASP A 37 5.58 3.53 15.58
CA ASP A 37 6.16 4.02 16.82
C ASP A 37 6.23 5.55 16.87
N ILE A 38 6.58 6.20 15.73
CA ILE A 38 6.61 7.66 15.62
C ILE A 38 5.21 8.25 15.79
N ILE A 39 4.20 7.66 15.14
CA ILE A 39 2.80 8.11 15.25
C ILE A 39 2.28 7.89 16.68
N ALA A 40 2.50 6.71 17.25
CA ALA A 40 2.07 6.34 18.59
C ALA A 40 2.74 7.20 19.69
N ALA A 41 3.97 7.65 19.46
CA ALA A 41 4.70 8.55 20.35
C ALA A 41 4.30 10.02 20.21
N ASP A 42 3.18 10.32 19.54
CA ASP A 42 2.70 11.71 19.28
C ASP A 42 3.70 12.55 18.48
N GLY A 43 4.53 11.89 17.66
CA GLY A 43 5.63 12.54 16.93
C GLY A 43 5.22 13.66 15.98
N ILE A 44 3.99 13.59 15.46
CA ILE A 44 3.38 14.60 14.57
C ILE A 44 2.06 15.16 15.13
N GLY A 45 1.68 14.78 16.35
CA GLY A 45 0.42 15.17 16.97
C GLY A 45 -0.79 14.49 16.33
N LYS A 46 -1.94 15.16 16.38
CA LYS A 46 -3.17 14.68 15.75
C LYS A 46 -3.01 14.73 14.22
N VAL A 47 -3.12 13.60 13.57
CA VAL A 47 -3.08 13.52 12.10
C VAL A 47 -4.32 14.19 11.52
N LEU A 48 -4.12 15.10 10.58
CA LEU A 48 -5.16 15.90 9.94
C LEU A 48 -5.46 15.39 8.53
N THR A 49 -4.41 15.07 7.76
CA THR A 49 -4.56 14.58 6.39
C THR A 49 -3.38 13.69 5.99
N VAL A 50 -3.61 12.82 5.01
CA VAL A 50 -2.60 11.92 4.45
C VAL A 50 -2.57 12.06 2.93
N GLN A 51 -1.37 12.13 2.36
CA GLN A 51 -1.15 12.21 0.94
C GLN A 51 -0.30 11.03 0.48
N LEU A 52 -0.70 10.37 -0.60
CA LEU A 52 0.07 9.31 -1.24
C LEU A 52 0.40 9.71 -2.67
N GLN A 53 1.67 9.61 -3.04
CA GLN A 53 2.14 9.77 -4.41
C GLN A 53 2.94 8.55 -4.81
N PHE A 54 2.54 7.93 -5.91
CA PHE A 54 3.27 6.84 -6.53
C PHE A 54 3.37 7.09 -8.03
N ALA A 55 4.60 7.23 -8.53
CA ALA A 55 4.85 7.43 -9.95
C ALA A 55 6.09 6.62 -10.38
N VAL A 56 5.94 5.88 -11.46
CA VAL A 56 7.01 5.08 -12.08
C VAL A 56 6.90 5.19 -13.59
N PRO A 57 8.03 5.09 -14.33
CA PRO A 57 7.97 4.98 -15.78
C PRO A 57 7.42 3.62 -16.19
N PRO A 58 6.95 3.50 -17.44
CA PRO A 58 6.61 2.20 -18.03
C PRO A 58 7.81 1.26 -17.98
N ARG A 59 7.54 -0.03 -17.90
CA ARG A 59 8.57 -1.08 -18.01
C ARG A 59 8.79 -1.42 -19.48
N ASP A 60 9.97 -1.93 -19.85
CA ASP A 60 10.27 -2.33 -21.23
C ASP A 60 9.22 -3.29 -21.80
N LEU A 61 8.69 -4.20 -20.98
CA LEU A 61 7.65 -5.14 -21.36
C LEU A 61 6.30 -4.47 -21.70
N ASP A 62 6.05 -3.26 -21.20
CA ASP A 62 4.80 -2.54 -21.44
C ASP A 62 4.73 -2.00 -22.88
N TYR A 63 5.89 -1.75 -23.52
CA TYR A 63 5.99 -1.31 -24.91
C TYR A 63 5.84 -2.44 -25.93
N ASN A 64 5.93 -3.71 -25.49
CA ASN A 64 5.79 -4.83 -26.40
C ASN A 64 4.38 -4.92 -27.00
N ALA A 65 4.29 -4.75 -28.31
CA ALA A 65 3.04 -4.90 -29.08
C ALA A 65 2.59 -6.37 -29.21
N SER A 66 3.43 -7.33 -28.79
CA SER A 66 3.08 -8.76 -28.84
C SER A 66 1.92 -9.10 -27.91
N SER A 67 1.14 -10.09 -28.28
CA SER A 67 -0.02 -10.60 -27.53
C SER A 67 0.33 -11.20 -26.14
N LEU A 68 1.60 -11.20 -25.77
CA LEU A 68 2.12 -11.75 -24.50
C LEU A 68 2.41 -10.62 -23.49
N LYS A 69 1.47 -9.72 -23.27
CA LYS A 69 1.54 -8.79 -22.12
C LYS A 69 1.62 -9.61 -20.82
N PRO A 70 2.38 -9.14 -19.82
CA PRO A 70 2.37 -9.75 -18.49
C PRO A 70 0.93 -9.94 -18.00
N TRP A 71 0.63 -11.07 -17.38
CA TRP A 71 -0.73 -11.39 -16.90
C TRP A 71 -1.33 -10.29 -16.01
N ARG A 72 -0.48 -9.54 -15.30
CA ARG A 72 -0.86 -8.38 -14.47
C ARG A 72 -1.49 -7.24 -15.25
N LEU A 73 -1.21 -7.13 -16.54
CA LEU A 73 -1.73 -6.10 -17.44
C LEU A 73 -2.91 -6.59 -18.29
N GLN A 74 -3.41 -7.79 -18.02
CA GLN A 74 -4.56 -8.40 -18.68
C GLN A 74 -5.76 -8.35 -17.70
N PRO A 75 -6.68 -7.36 -17.83
CA PRO A 75 -7.77 -7.16 -16.87
C PRO A 75 -8.66 -8.39 -16.68
N ASP A 76 -8.87 -9.18 -17.73
CA ASP A 76 -9.67 -10.42 -17.67
C ASP A 76 -9.04 -11.49 -16.76
N ILE A 77 -7.72 -11.41 -16.53
CA ILE A 77 -6.97 -12.36 -15.70
C ILE A 77 -6.71 -11.78 -14.31
N SER A 78 -6.17 -10.56 -14.26
CA SER A 78 -5.73 -9.90 -13.02
C SER A 78 -6.85 -9.11 -12.31
N GLY A 79 -7.90 -8.73 -13.02
CA GLY A 79 -8.95 -7.84 -12.56
C GLY A 79 -8.66 -6.35 -12.80
N GLY A 80 -7.46 -5.99 -13.28
CA GLY A 80 -7.04 -4.62 -13.54
C GLY A 80 -5.61 -4.55 -14.05
N GLY A 81 -4.88 -3.48 -13.71
CA GLY A 81 -3.49 -3.26 -14.10
C GLY A 81 -2.52 -3.26 -12.91
N TYR A 82 -1.47 -2.49 -13.03
CA TYR A 82 -0.49 -2.29 -11.96
C TYR A 82 -1.11 -1.72 -10.67
N PHE A 83 -2.20 -0.97 -10.78
CA PHE A 83 -2.93 -0.48 -9.62
C PHE A 83 -3.41 -1.64 -8.75
N TYR A 84 -4.02 -2.67 -9.35
CA TYR A 84 -4.50 -3.85 -8.62
C TYR A 84 -3.37 -4.71 -8.01
N ASP A 85 -2.15 -4.64 -8.56
CA ASP A 85 -0.99 -5.34 -8.02
C ASP A 85 -0.32 -4.55 -6.87
N LEU A 86 -0.21 -3.24 -7.01
CA LEU A 86 0.61 -2.41 -6.13
C LEU A 86 -0.21 -1.62 -5.09
N ALA A 87 -1.26 -0.92 -5.50
CA ALA A 87 -2.01 -0.06 -4.59
C ALA A 87 -2.59 -0.78 -3.37
N PRO A 88 -3.02 -2.05 -3.41
CA PRO A 88 -3.49 -2.76 -2.21
C PRO A 88 -2.49 -2.78 -1.07
N HIS A 89 -1.19 -2.88 -1.35
CA HIS A 89 -0.16 -2.82 -0.31
C HIS A 89 -0.04 -1.45 0.34
N GLN A 90 -0.26 -0.38 -0.42
CA GLN A 90 -0.25 0.99 0.08
C GLN A 90 -1.51 1.30 0.87
N LEU A 91 -2.67 0.94 0.33
CA LEU A 91 -3.97 1.13 0.98
C LEU A 91 -4.10 0.31 2.26
N ASP A 92 -3.53 -0.90 2.28
CA ASP A 92 -3.44 -1.75 3.47
C ASP A 92 -2.66 -1.07 4.60
N LEU A 93 -1.49 -0.50 4.29
CA LEU A 93 -0.69 0.26 5.25
C LEU A 93 -1.37 1.54 5.72
N LEU A 94 -2.05 2.25 4.83
CA LEU A 94 -2.81 3.44 5.21
C LEU A 94 -3.92 3.07 6.20
N GLN A 95 -4.65 1.99 5.98
CA GLN A 95 -5.69 1.53 6.90
C GLN A 95 -5.12 1.03 8.23
N GLU A 96 -3.99 0.36 8.21
CA GLU A 96 -3.28 -0.08 9.42
C GLU A 96 -2.81 1.10 10.29
N LEU A 97 -2.38 2.21 9.67
CA LEU A 97 -1.81 3.36 10.36
C LEU A 97 -2.86 4.39 10.78
N PHE A 98 -3.94 4.57 10.01
CA PHE A 98 -4.85 5.71 10.17
C PHE A 98 -6.32 5.32 10.36
N GLY A 99 -6.66 4.03 10.31
CA GLY A 99 -8.02 3.51 10.46
C GLY A 99 -8.65 3.09 9.15
N THR A 100 -9.88 2.61 9.21
CA THR A 100 -10.59 2.05 8.06
C THR A 100 -11.01 3.16 7.09
N ILE A 101 -10.78 2.97 5.79
CA ILE A 101 -11.31 3.86 4.74
C ILE A 101 -12.82 3.58 4.62
N VAL A 102 -13.64 4.56 5.01
CA VAL A 102 -15.11 4.44 5.00
C VAL A 102 -15.78 5.08 3.79
N ARG A 103 -15.07 5.99 3.11
CA ARG A 103 -15.51 6.57 1.83
C ARG A 103 -14.31 6.78 0.93
N ALA A 104 -14.47 6.44 -0.34
CA ALA A 104 -13.47 6.69 -1.36
C ALA A 104 -14.12 7.07 -2.68
N HIS A 105 -13.46 7.93 -3.43
CA HIS A 105 -13.80 8.27 -4.80
C HIS A 105 -12.51 8.38 -5.62
N GLY A 106 -12.51 7.81 -6.82
CA GLY A 106 -11.33 7.78 -7.66
C GLY A 106 -11.67 7.88 -9.15
N TYR A 107 -10.72 8.40 -9.90
CA TYR A 107 -10.79 8.60 -11.35
C TYR A 107 -9.66 7.80 -12.01
N PRO A 108 -9.93 6.54 -12.43
CA PRO A 108 -8.99 5.78 -13.24
C PRO A 108 -9.01 6.29 -14.69
N THR A 109 -7.85 6.38 -15.30
CA THR A 109 -7.67 6.74 -16.70
C THR A 109 -6.61 5.85 -17.34
N ASN A 110 -6.68 5.69 -18.67
CA ASN A 110 -5.63 5.08 -19.46
C ASN A 110 -5.15 6.15 -20.47
N ARG A 111 -3.96 6.71 -20.25
CA ARG A 111 -3.46 7.89 -20.97
C ARG A 111 -2.49 7.54 -22.09
N GLU A 112 -1.63 6.56 -21.87
CA GLU A 112 -0.61 6.16 -22.84
C GLU A 112 -1.04 4.95 -23.71
N HIS A 113 -2.12 4.26 -23.31
CA HIS A 113 -2.67 3.11 -24.04
C HIS A 113 -1.66 1.99 -24.33
N LEU A 114 -0.63 1.86 -23.50
CA LEU A 114 0.37 0.80 -23.63
C LEU A 114 -0.24 -0.59 -23.33
N TYR A 115 -1.30 -0.64 -22.55
CA TYR A 115 -2.07 -1.82 -22.16
C TYR A 115 -3.54 -1.44 -21.95
N GLN A 116 -4.41 -2.44 -21.72
CA GLN A 116 -5.86 -2.19 -21.61
C GLN A 116 -6.31 -1.62 -20.27
N ALA A 117 -5.57 -1.93 -19.19
CA ALA A 117 -5.91 -1.48 -17.86
C ALA A 117 -5.63 0.03 -17.66
N GLU A 118 -6.11 0.56 -16.56
CA GLU A 118 -5.78 1.90 -16.09
C GLU A 118 -4.26 2.07 -15.87
N ASP A 119 -3.72 3.20 -16.27
CA ASP A 119 -2.32 3.56 -16.10
C ASP A 119 -2.10 4.76 -15.15
N THR A 120 -3.16 5.53 -14.91
CA THR A 120 -3.14 6.71 -14.05
C THR A 120 -4.41 6.78 -13.23
N ILE A 121 -4.30 6.97 -11.92
CA ILE A 121 -5.43 7.05 -11.00
C ILE A 121 -5.23 8.23 -10.04
N SER A 122 -6.29 9.02 -9.83
CA SER A 122 -6.36 10.01 -8.75
C SER A 122 -7.53 9.66 -7.83
N ALA A 123 -7.33 9.72 -6.52
CA ALA A 123 -8.35 9.36 -5.55
C ALA A 123 -8.35 10.27 -4.33
N ALA A 124 -9.51 10.38 -3.70
CA ALA A 124 -9.70 10.97 -2.38
C ALA A 124 -10.49 10.00 -1.51
N PHE A 125 -10.21 9.98 -0.21
CA PHE A 125 -10.86 9.08 0.75
C PHE A 125 -10.94 9.68 2.15
N ILE A 126 -11.83 9.11 2.96
CA ILE A 126 -12.01 9.50 4.38
C ILE A 126 -11.88 8.22 5.22
N PHE A 127 -11.08 8.31 6.27
CA PHE A 127 -10.97 7.28 7.30
C PHE A 127 -12.10 7.40 8.33
N ASP A 128 -12.40 6.32 9.04
CA ASP A 128 -13.35 6.29 10.16
C ASP A 128 -12.95 7.23 11.31
N SER A 129 -11.67 7.49 11.47
CA SER A 129 -11.10 8.50 12.38
C SER A 129 -11.40 9.96 11.97
N GLY A 130 -11.99 10.18 10.79
CA GLY A 130 -12.25 11.52 10.22
C GLY A 130 -11.06 12.12 9.47
N ILE A 131 -9.92 11.44 9.41
CA ILE A 131 -8.76 11.89 8.63
C ILE A 131 -9.13 11.87 7.14
N SER A 132 -8.79 12.94 6.41
CA SER A 132 -8.91 12.98 4.94
C SER A 132 -7.65 12.46 4.29
N GLY A 133 -7.80 11.80 3.15
CA GLY A 133 -6.67 11.33 2.35
C GLY A 133 -6.83 11.65 0.87
N SER A 134 -5.71 11.82 0.20
CA SER A 134 -5.62 11.92 -1.25
C SER A 134 -4.51 11.03 -1.78
N ALA A 135 -4.69 10.51 -2.98
CA ALA A 135 -3.69 9.65 -3.58
C ALA A 135 -3.62 9.81 -5.10
N SER A 136 -2.43 9.63 -5.65
CA SER A 136 -2.21 9.56 -7.08
C SER A 136 -1.26 8.42 -7.42
N TRP A 137 -1.60 7.68 -8.48
CA TRP A 137 -0.75 6.65 -9.06
C TRP A 137 -0.57 6.94 -10.54
N CYS A 138 0.67 6.85 -11.03
CA CYS A 138 1.02 6.97 -12.43
C CYS A 138 2.06 5.89 -12.77
N PHE A 139 1.70 4.97 -13.66
CA PHE A 139 2.55 3.84 -14.07
C PHE A 139 3.21 4.06 -15.43
N VAL A 140 3.04 5.26 -15.98
CA VAL A 140 3.52 5.68 -17.32
C VAL A 140 4.22 7.04 -17.27
N GLY A 141 4.73 7.41 -16.09
CA GLY A 141 5.45 8.66 -15.89
C GLY A 141 6.77 8.72 -16.67
N HIS A 142 7.32 9.91 -16.82
CA HIS A 142 8.64 10.09 -17.42
C HIS A 142 9.72 9.50 -16.51
N GLU A 143 10.77 8.92 -17.08
CA GLU A 143 11.85 8.23 -16.34
C GLU A 143 12.60 9.13 -15.34
N SER A 144 12.63 10.44 -15.59
CA SER A 144 13.25 11.42 -14.68
C SER A 144 12.40 11.71 -13.42
N TYR A 145 11.17 11.21 -13.36
CA TYR A 145 10.30 11.42 -12.22
C TYR A 145 9.82 10.08 -11.64
N ARG A 146 10.29 9.78 -10.44
CA ARG A 146 9.83 8.63 -9.64
C ARG A 146 9.36 9.14 -8.28
N ALA A 147 8.21 8.66 -7.86
CA ALA A 147 7.66 8.96 -6.54
C ALA A 147 7.16 7.68 -5.88
N ASP A 148 7.56 7.47 -4.65
CA ASP A 148 7.01 6.47 -3.74
C ASP A 148 6.97 7.13 -2.37
N ARG A 149 5.89 7.88 -2.11
CA ARG A 149 5.82 8.72 -0.91
C ARG A 149 4.44 8.73 -0.30
N ILE A 150 4.40 8.49 1.00
CA ILE A 150 3.27 8.82 1.87
C ILE A 150 3.71 9.96 2.78
N THR A 151 2.88 10.99 2.89
CA THR A 151 3.06 12.12 3.78
C THR A 151 1.86 12.24 4.70
N ALA A 152 2.07 12.03 6.00
CA ALA A 152 1.08 12.28 7.04
C ALA A 152 1.34 13.66 7.65
N ILE A 153 0.34 14.52 7.63
CA ILE A 153 0.40 15.89 8.14
C ILE A 153 -0.43 15.94 9.42
N GLY A 154 0.24 16.24 10.52
CA GLY A 154 -0.38 16.45 11.83
C GLY A 154 -0.34 17.90 12.29
N ASP A 155 -0.96 18.18 13.43
CA ASP A 155 -0.98 19.51 14.03
C ASP A 155 0.34 19.92 14.71
N LYS A 156 1.26 18.97 14.92
CA LYS A 156 2.59 19.21 15.51
C LYS A 156 3.75 18.91 14.56
N GLY A 157 3.49 18.33 13.39
CA GLY A 157 4.56 17.97 12.46
C GLY A 157 4.11 17.18 11.24
N ILE A 158 5.09 16.75 10.46
CA ILE A 158 4.93 16.02 9.22
C ILE A 158 5.80 14.77 9.27
N LEU A 159 5.25 13.64 8.85
CA LEU A 159 5.96 12.37 8.69
C LEU A 159 5.87 11.93 7.24
N SER A 160 7.04 11.68 6.61
CA SER A 160 7.10 11.18 5.25
C SER A 160 7.86 9.86 5.19
N PHE A 161 7.37 8.91 4.40
CA PHE A 161 7.99 7.59 4.21
C PHE A 161 7.60 7.00 2.86
N SER A 162 8.33 5.97 2.42
CA SER A 162 8.05 5.23 1.18
C SER A 162 7.49 3.84 1.48
N VAL A 163 6.92 3.18 0.48
CA VAL A 163 6.32 1.84 0.65
C VAL A 163 7.17 0.75 -0.01
N TYR A 164 7.82 1.08 -1.12
CA TYR A 164 8.59 0.12 -1.92
C TYR A 164 10.08 0.38 -1.87
N ASN A 165 10.50 1.66 -1.85
CA ASN A 165 11.91 2.03 -1.88
C ASN A 165 12.57 1.91 -0.51
N TYR A 166 11.79 2.00 0.58
CA TYR A 166 12.31 2.08 1.96
C TYR A 166 13.30 3.23 2.14
N ASP A 167 12.97 4.38 1.51
CA ASP A 167 13.72 5.61 1.71
C ASP A 167 13.74 6.01 3.18
N PRO A 168 14.69 6.81 3.66
CA PRO A 168 14.69 7.27 5.04
C PRO A 168 13.35 7.85 5.46
N ILE A 169 12.86 7.48 6.65
CA ILE A 169 11.65 8.04 7.24
C ILE A 169 11.99 9.45 7.73
N GLU A 170 11.31 10.45 7.20
CA GLU A 170 11.53 11.85 7.52
C GLU A 170 10.46 12.37 8.48
N LEU A 171 10.89 12.84 9.65
CA LEU A 171 10.05 13.50 10.65
C LEU A 171 10.47 14.96 10.78
N VAL A 172 9.53 15.86 10.59
CA VAL A 172 9.73 17.30 10.84
C VAL A 172 8.66 17.76 11.83
N ASN A 173 9.08 18.28 12.98
CA ASN A 173 8.18 18.82 14.00
C ASN A 173 8.85 19.98 14.76
N ASN A 174 8.20 20.48 15.82
CA ASN A 174 8.71 21.60 16.63
C ASN A 174 10.08 21.32 17.27
N SER A 175 10.52 20.06 17.37
CA SER A 175 11.84 19.67 17.87
C SER A 175 12.91 19.63 16.77
N GLY A 176 12.56 19.95 15.52
CA GLY A 176 13.44 19.96 14.36
C GLY A 176 13.15 18.81 13.38
N ALA A 177 14.07 18.61 12.44
CA ALA A 177 14.01 17.55 11.44
C ALA A 177 14.85 16.36 11.89
N LYS A 178 14.31 15.14 11.68
CA LYS A 178 14.99 13.87 11.94
C LYS A 178 14.78 12.92 10.77
N SER A 179 15.79 12.16 10.42
CA SER A 179 15.78 11.14 9.38
C SER A 179 16.13 9.78 10.00
N PHE A 180 15.38 8.74 9.68
CA PHE A 180 15.59 7.39 10.21
C PHE A 180 15.83 6.41 9.07
N ILE A 181 17.00 5.80 9.04
CA ILE A 181 17.32 4.67 8.15
C ILE A 181 17.00 3.39 8.93
N VAL A 182 16.04 2.62 8.47
CA VAL A 182 15.62 1.37 9.11
C VAL A 182 15.82 0.21 8.15
N PRO A 183 16.78 -0.68 8.40
CA PRO A 183 17.00 -1.84 7.56
C PRO A 183 15.87 -2.85 7.70
N ASN A 184 15.46 -3.43 6.57
CA ASN A 184 14.56 -4.57 6.55
C ASN A 184 15.37 -5.88 6.48
N PRO A 185 14.77 -7.02 6.90
CA PRO A 185 15.43 -8.32 6.76
C PRO A 185 15.63 -8.64 5.27
N PRO A 186 16.65 -9.46 4.92
CA PRO A 186 16.92 -9.87 3.53
C PRO A 186 15.71 -10.53 2.85
N TYR A 187 14.92 -11.27 3.62
CA TYR A 187 13.66 -11.88 3.19
C TYR A 187 12.48 -11.12 3.79
N VAL A 188 11.98 -10.13 3.05
CA VAL A 188 10.92 -9.21 3.53
C VAL A 188 9.61 -9.91 3.90
N GLN A 189 9.36 -11.12 3.41
CA GLN A 189 8.18 -11.92 3.77
C GLN A 189 8.36 -12.73 5.06
N LEU A 190 9.59 -12.89 5.58
CA LEU A 190 9.85 -13.72 6.76
C LEU A 190 9.04 -13.28 8.00
N PRO A 191 8.89 -12.00 8.33
CA PRO A 191 8.13 -11.60 9.50
C PRO A 191 6.66 -12.01 9.46
N ILE A 192 5.97 -11.91 8.31
CA ILE A 192 4.58 -12.36 8.20
C ILE A 192 4.47 -13.89 8.29
N ILE A 193 5.39 -14.62 7.66
CA ILE A 193 5.42 -16.10 7.72
C ILE A 193 5.56 -16.56 9.17
N THR A 194 6.44 -15.93 9.93
CA THR A 194 6.62 -16.22 11.35
C THR A 194 5.34 -15.95 12.17
N SER A 195 4.67 -14.83 11.90
CA SER A 195 3.41 -14.46 12.54
C SER A 195 2.28 -15.43 12.21
N VAL A 196 2.14 -15.82 10.93
CA VAL A 196 1.13 -16.79 10.47
C VAL A 196 1.37 -18.16 11.09
N ASN A 197 2.63 -18.63 11.11
CA ASN A 197 2.98 -19.91 11.74
C ASN A 197 2.64 -19.93 13.22
N HIS A 198 2.90 -18.84 13.95
CA HIS A 198 2.53 -18.72 15.36
C HIS A 198 1.00 -18.80 15.54
N HIS A 199 0.24 -18.10 14.70
CA HIS A 199 -1.23 -18.13 14.72
C HIS A 199 -1.79 -19.53 14.48
N ILE A 200 -1.29 -20.25 13.45
CA ILE A 200 -1.69 -21.63 13.13
C ILE A 200 -1.37 -22.58 14.31
N GLN A 201 -0.21 -22.42 14.94
CA GLN A 201 0.16 -23.24 16.11
C GLN A 201 -0.75 -22.99 17.31
N CYS A 202 -1.25 -21.75 17.48
CA CYS A 202 -2.23 -21.43 18.53
C CYS A 202 -3.58 -22.08 18.26
N LEU A 203 -4.05 -22.08 17.00
CA LEU A 203 -5.31 -22.72 16.60
C LEU A 203 -5.28 -24.24 16.76
N GLY A 204 -4.14 -24.88 16.54
CA GLY A 204 -3.97 -26.34 16.66
C GLY A 204 -3.84 -26.84 18.10
N LYS A 205 -3.91 -25.96 19.10
CA LYS A 205 -3.82 -26.29 20.54
C LYS A 205 -5.19 -26.21 21.26
N CYS A 206 -6.26 -25.91 20.54
CA CYS A 206 -7.66 -25.90 21.04
C CYS A 206 -8.39 -27.23 20.63
#